data_908f2a91fd6f9c3d888abdb7dba748fa
#
_entry.id   908f2a91fd6f9c3d888abdb7dba748fa
#
_cell.length_a   1.000
_cell.length_b   1.000
_cell.length_c   1.000
_cell.angle_alpha   90.00
_cell.angle_beta   90.00
_cell.angle_gamma   90.00
#
_symmetry.space_group_name_H-M   'P 1'
#
loop_
_entity.id
_entity.type
_entity.pdbx_description
1 polymer ?
#
loop_
_entity_poly.entity_id
_entity_poly.type
_entity_poly.pdbx_seq_one_letter_code
_entity_poly.pdbx_strand_id
1 'polypeptide(L)'
;MTDGTYIGFIVLTACGALLALALCRGDDVIRKDGSKVILMKNPTWVSELKGLWETLLTEKYVILLFPMFFASNWFYTYHFNDVNLAKFSVRTRSLNSVLYWLAQMVGAGIVGVLLDLTYFRRTVRAKAAWAGLFCLTFVVWGGGYQFQKGYTRAEVSQGVDTPDFLGDDYEGLLDWTTPGYVGPMFLYIFYGMYDAIWQICVYW
;
A
#
# COMPACT_ATOMS: atom_id res chain seq x y z
N MET A 1 -23.15 6.78 -3.08
CA MET A 1 -22.39 7.74 -2.24
C MET A 1 -23.23 8.99 -2.13
N THR A 2 -23.40 9.53 -0.93
CA THR A 2 -24.19 10.74 -0.71
C THR A 2 -23.35 11.97 -1.05
N ASP A 3 -24.01 13.06 -1.51
CA ASP A 3 -23.39 14.35 -1.85
C ASP A 3 -22.49 14.86 -0.72
N GLY A 4 -22.88 14.60 0.54
CA GLY A 4 -22.08 14.96 1.71
C GLY A 4 -20.69 14.33 1.75
N THR A 5 -20.50 13.12 1.22
CA THR A 5 -19.19 12.45 1.13
C THR A 5 -18.27 13.19 0.16
N TYR A 6 -18.81 13.59 -1.00
CA TYR A 6 -18.03 14.37 -2.00
C TYR A 6 -17.67 15.74 -1.46
N ILE A 7 -18.59 16.43 -0.80
CA ILE A 7 -18.32 17.73 -0.16
C ILE A 7 -17.21 17.57 0.89
N GLY A 8 -17.25 16.52 1.71
CA GLY A 8 -16.20 16.23 2.69
C GLY A 8 -14.81 16.06 2.03
N PHE A 9 -14.72 15.32 0.94
CA PHE A 9 -13.46 15.18 0.20
C PHE A 9 -12.98 16.50 -0.40
N ILE A 10 -13.86 17.31 -0.98
CA ILE A 10 -13.51 18.60 -1.53
C ILE A 10 -12.96 19.53 -0.44
N VAL A 11 -13.62 19.59 0.72
CA VAL A 11 -13.17 20.41 1.86
C VAL A 11 -11.80 19.95 2.37
N LEU A 12 -11.61 18.64 2.57
CA LEU A 12 -10.32 18.09 3.01
C LEU A 12 -9.19 18.38 2.01
N THR A 13 -9.46 18.23 0.72
CA THR A 13 -8.50 18.54 -0.34
C THR A 13 -8.16 20.02 -0.36
N ALA A 14 -9.16 20.90 -0.24
CA ALA A 14 -8.96 22.35 -0.17
C ALA A 14 -8.14 22.74 1.07
N CYS A 15 -8.44 22.17 2.23
CA CYS A 15 -7.64 22.38 3.45
C CYS A 15 -6.19 21.90 3.26
N GLY A 16 -5.98 20.75 2.63
CA GLY A 16 -4.63 20.25 2.30
C GLY A 16 -3.87 21.21 1.38
N ALA A 17 -4.54 21.75 0.36
CA ALA A 17 -3.95 22.74 -0.54
C ALA A 17 -3.58 24.04 0.18
N LEU A 18 -4.45 24.52 1.08
CA LEU A 18 -4.16 25.72 1.90
C LEU A 18 -2.98 25.48 2.86
N LEU A 19 -2.90 24.30 3.49
CA LEU A 19 -1.76 23.93 4.31
C LEU A 19 -0.46 23.85 3.51
N ALA A 20 -0.52 23.40 2.26
CA ALA A 20 0.64 23.36 1.38
C ALA A 20 1.19 24.77 1.08
N LEU A 21 0.35 25.80 1.03
CA LEU A 21 0.78 27.19 0.88
C LEU A 21 1.53 27.74 2.11
N ALA A 22 1.33 27.14 3.28
CA ALA A 22 2.05 27.50 4.51
C ALA A 22 3.46 26.84 4.60
N LEU A 23 3.80 25.94 3.69
CA LEU A 23 5.13 25.33 3.65
C LEU A 23 6.17 26.37 3.24
N CYS A 24 7.25 26.48 4.02
CA CYS A 24 8.38 27.34 3.66
C CYS A 24 9.14 26.77 2.44
N ARG A 25 9.83 27.64 1.73
CA ARG A 25 10.70 27.22 0.63
C ARG A 25 11.85 26.38 1.18
N GLY A 26 12.21 25.32 0.45
CA GLY A 26 13.29 24.43 0.86
C GLY A 26 14.64 25.14 1.10
N ASP A 27 14.89 26.27 0.39
CA ASP A 27 16.08 27.12 0.56
C ASP A 27 16.16 27.79 1.95
N ASP A 28 14.99 28.00 2.57
CA ASP A 28 14.87 28.72 3.85
C ASP A 28 14.89 27.75 5.05
N VAL A 29 14.89 26.43 4.79
CA VAL A 29 14.91 25.40 5.83
C VAL A 29 16.30 25.26 6.42
N ILE A 30 16.42 25.55 7.71
CA ILE A 30 17.65 25.32 8.49
C ILE A 30 17.42 24.08 9.34
N ARG A 31 18.31 23.11 9.25
CA ARG A 31 18.29 21.90 10.08
C ARG A 31 18.65 22.24 11.54
N LYS A 32 18.30 21.34 12.45
CA LYS A 32 18.64 21.52 13.88
C LYS A 32 20.15 21.67 14.16
N ASP A 33 20.98 21.16 13.28
CA ASP A 33 22.46 21.29 13.33
C ASP A 33 22.98 22.59 12.70
N GLY A 34 22.10 23.50 12.29
CA GLY A 34 22.44 24.75 11.63
C GLY A 34 22.79 24.66 10.15
N SER A 35 22.77 23.46 9.57
CA SER A 35 23.06 23.26 8.15
C SER A 35 21.84 23.62 7.30
N LYS A 36 22.07 24.18 6.10
CA LYS A 36 21.03 24.36 5.09
C LYS A 36 20.74 23.07 4.35
N VAL A 37 19.49 22.91 3.93
CA VAL A 37 19.10 21.81 3.04
C VAL A 37 19.76 22.00 1.69
N ILE A 38 20.51 21.00 1.22
CA ILE A 38 21.07 20.99 -0.12
C ILE A 38 19.93 20.64 -1.07
N LEU A 39 19.47 21.63 -1.83
CA LEU A 39 18.52 21.41 -2.90
C LEU A 39 19.25 20.94 -4.14
N MET A 40 18.79 19.83 -4.72
CA MET A 40 19.26 19.45 -6.05
C MET A 40 18.81 20.51 -7.05
N LYS A 41 19.74 20.94 -7.91
CA LYS A 41 19.43 21.83 -9.03
C LYS A 41 18.33 21.16 -9.87
N ASN A 42 17.27 21.91 -10.23
CA ASN A 42 16.16 21.37 -10.99
C ASN A 42 16.64 20.53 -12.17
N PRO A 43 16.42 19.21 -12.16
CA PRO A 43 16.92 18.35 -13.22
C PRO A 43 16.12 18.60 -14.50
N THR A 44 16.79 18.54 -15.63
CA THR A 44 16.12 18.52 -16.92
C THR A 44 15.69 17.08 -17.25
N TRP A 45 14.63 16.92 -18.02
CA TRP A 45 14.17 15.59 -18.46
C TRP A 45 15.30 14.74 -19.08
N VAL A 46 16.18 15.40 -19.84
CA VAL A 46 17.32 14.74 -20.48
C VAL A 46 18.32 14.25 -19.43
N SER A 47 18.60 15.06 -18.39
CA SER A 47 19.54 14.66 -17.32
C SER A 47 18.98 13.50 -16.48
N GLU A 48 17.68 13.47 -16.23
CA GLU A 48 17.02 12.38 -15.49
C GLU A 48 17.04 11.06 -16.28
N LEU A 49 16.65 11.10 -17.57
CA LEU A 49 16.70 9.92 -18.43
C LEU A 49 18.11 9.39 -18.61
N LYS A 50 19.10 10.31 -18.78
CA LYS A 50 20.49 9.91 -18.88
C LYS A 50 21.02 9.31 -17.59
N GLY A 51 20.70 9.93 -16.44
CA GLY A 51 21.06 9.40 -15.12
C GLY A 51 20.44 8.03 -14.85
N LEU A 52 19.16 7.84 -15.19
CA LEU A 52 18.50 6.54 -15.11
C LEU A 52 19.22 5.48 -15.96
N TRP A 53 19.55 5.81 -17.20
CA TRP A 53 20.26 4.92 -18.13
C TRP A 53 21.66 4.56 -17.61
N GLU A 54 22.41 5.56 -17.16
CA GLU A 54 23.75 5.36 -16.58
C GLU A 54 23.67 4.47 -15.32
N THR A 55 22.69 4.70 -14.44
CA THR A 55 22.47 3.88 -13.24
C THR A 55 22.17 2.43 -13.61
N LEU A 56 21.29 2.20 -14.58
CA LEU A 56 20.98 0.84 -15.06
C LEU A 56 22.19 0.12 -15.65
N LEU A 57 23.09 0.82 -16.30
CA LEU A 57 24.29 0.22 -16.89
C LEU A 57 25.41 -0.01 -15.86
N THR A 58 25.50 0.86 -14.86
CA THR A 58 26.62 0.88 -13.90
C THR A 58 26.33 0.02 -12.68
N GLU A 59 25.08 0.08 -12.18
CA GLU A 59 24.67 -0.57 -10.94
C GLU A 59 23.96 -1.90 -11.19
N LYS A 60 24.74 -2.98 -11.22
CA LYS A 60 24.23 -4.35 -11.44
C LYS A 60 23.13 -4.77 -10.45
N TYR A 61 23.20 -4.25 -9.22
CA TYR A 61 22.22 -4.54 -8.18
C TYR A 61 20.83 -3.97 -8.48
N VAL A 62 20.74 -2.85 -9.18
CA VAL A 62 19.47 -2.26 -9.61
C VAL A 62 18.75 -3.20 -10.58
N ILE A 63 19.47 -3.79 -11.52
CA ILE A 63 18.89 -4.79 -12.44
C ILE A 63 18.42 -6.03 -11.69
N LEU A 64 19.19 -6.48 -10.71
CA LEU A 64 18.81 -7.65 -9.90
C LEU A 64 17.56 -7.39 -9.04
N LEU A 65 17.37 -6.14 -8.58
CA LEU A 65 16.21 -5.72 -7.80
C LEU A 65 15.00 -5.31 -8.68
N PHE A 66 15.19 -5.19 -9.99
CA PHE A 66 14.12 -4.76 -10.92
C PHE A 66 12.82 -5.58 -10.79
N PRO A 67 12.85 -6.92 -10.67
CA PRO A 67 11.62 -7.69 -10.47
C PRO A 67 10.87 -7.29 -9.20
N MET A 68 11.59 -6.95 -8.13
CA MET A 68 11.00 -6.48 -6.88
C MET A 68 10.35 -5.10 -7.05
N PHE A 69 11.01 -4.18 -7.73
CA PHE A 69 10.45 -2.85 -8.05
C PHE A 69 9.22 -2.96 -8.94
N PHE A 70 9.28 -3.77 -9.97
CA PHE A 70 8.18 -4.01 -10.90
C PHE A 70 6.96 -4.60 -10.20
N ALA A 71 7.16 -5.53 -9.27
CA ALA A 71 6.09 -6.19 -8.54
C ALA A 71 5.50 -5.33 -7.39
N SER A 72 6.08 -4.18 -7.07
CA SER A 72 5.77 -3.41 -5.85
C SER A 72 4.31 -2.93 -5.73
N ASN A 73 3.60 -2.78 -6.83
CA ASN A 73 2.21 -2.35 -6.86
C ASN A 73 1.25 -3.35 -7.53
N TRP A 74 1.75 -4.50 -7.94
CA TRP A 74 0.97 -5.47 -8.72
C TRP A 74 -0.21 -6.05 -7.94
N PHE A 75 -0.06 -6.21 -6.65
CA PHE A 75 -1.06 -6.83 -5.79
C PHE A 75 -2.28 -5.93 -5.48
N TYR A 76 -2.23 -4.63 -5.76
CA TYR A 76 -3.35 -3.72 -5.47
C TYR A 76 -4.63 -4.12 -6.19
N THR A 77 -4.56 -4.44 -7.48
CA THR A 77 -5.73 -4.87 -8.25
C THR A 77 -6.40 -6.09 -7.61
N TYR A 78 -5.61 -7.06 -7.22
CA TYR A 78 -6.11 -8.25 -6.54
C TYR A 78 -6.76 -7.92 -5.20
N HIS A 79 -6.11 -7.15 -4.34
CA HIS A 79 -6.64 -6.83 -3.01
C HIS A 79 -7.93 -6.01 -3.09
N PHE A 80 -7.98 -5.00 -3.94
CA PHE A 80 -9.11 -4.09 -3.99
C PHE A 80 -10.24 -4.58 -4.86
N ASN A 81 -9.97 -5.23 -5.99
CA ASN A 81 -11.00 -5.67 -6.92
C ASN A 81 -11.41 -7.12 -6.69
N ASP A 82 -10.44 -8.05 -6.71
CA ASP A 82 -10.76 -9.49 -6.68
C ASP A 82 -11.12 -9.97 -5.26
N VAL A 83 -10.69 -9.27 -4.22
CA VAL A 83 -11.01 -9.60 -2.83
C VAL A 83 -12.06 -8.64 -2.27
N ASN A 84 -11.74 -7.34 -2.16
CA ASN A 84 -12.59 -6.40 -1.45
C ASN A 84 -13.90 -6.10 -2.21
N LEU A 85 -13.80 -5.76 -3.48
CA LEU A 85 -14.99 -5.45 -4.30
C LEU A 85 -15.83 -6.69 -4.55
N ALA A 86 -15.21 -7.82 -4.83
CA ALA A 86 -15.90 -9.03 -5.25
C ALA A 86 -16.67 -9.74 -4.14
N LYS A 87 -16.25 -9.62 -2.88
CA LYS A 87 -16.75 -10.50 -1.82
C LYS A 87 -17.39 -9.80 -0.62
N PHE A 88 -17.26 -8.47 -0.49
CA PHE A 88 -17.75 -7.75 0.70
C PHE A 88 -18.83 -6.73 0.36
N SER A 89 -19.78 -6.53 1.30
CA SER A 89 -20.79 -5.47 1.23
C SER A 89 -20.14 -4.07 1.19
N VAL A 90 -20.86 -3.06 0.69
CA VAL A 90 -20.31 -1.68 0.53
C VAL A 90 -19.76 -1.13 1.85
N ARG A 91 -20.48 -1.31 2.95
CA ARG A 91 -20.01 -0.85 4.27
C ARG A 91 -18.81 -1.61 4.77
N THR A 92 -18.75 -2.93 4.51
CA THR A 92 -17.60 -3.76 4.88
C THR A 92 -16.38 -3.45 4.03
N ARG A 93 -16.55 -3.15 2.75
CA ARG A 93 -15.44 -2.65 1.88
C ARG A 93 -14.81 -1.38 2.42
N SER A 94 -15.64 -0.45 2.89
CA SER A 94 -15.14 0.79 3.52
C SER A 94 -14.37 0.50 4.80
N LEU A 95 -14.88 -0.39 5.65
CA LEU A 95 -14.18 -0.83 6.86
C LEU A 95 -12.85 -1.51 6.53
N ASN A 96 -12.85 -2.46 5.60
CA ASN A 96 -11.64 -3.14 5.14
C ASN A 96 -10.60 -2.14 4.61
N SER A 97 -11.02 -1.14 3.84
CA SER A 97 -10.12 -0.11 3.35
C SER A 97 -9.49 0.69 4.48
N VAL A 98 -10.26 1.08 5.49
CA VAL A 98 -9.71 1.75 6.70
C VAL A 98 -8.71 0.84 7.41
N LEU A 99 -9.06 -0.42 7.63
CA LEU A 99 -8.18 -1.38 8.31
C LEU A 99 -6.90 -1.64 7.52
N TYR A 100 -6.98 -1.70 6.19
CA TYR A 100 -5.83 -1.85 5.31
C TYR A 100 -4.84 -0.69 5.47
N TRP A 101 -5.32 0.55 5.38
CA TRP A 101 -4.46 1.73 5.50
C TRP A 101 -3.90 1.91 6.92
N LEU A 102 -4.69 1.62 7.95
CA LEU A 102 -4.21 1.62 9.33
C LEU A 102 -3.13 0.54 9.55
N ALA A 103 -3.33 -0.64 9.00
CA ALA A 103 -2.34 -1.72 9.05
C ALA A 103 -1.04 -1.34 8.34
N GLN A 104 -1.11 -0.61 7.23
CA GLN A 104 0.09 -0.04 6.58
C GLN A 104 0.84 0.91 7.52
N MET A 105 0.13 1.84 8.17
CA MET A 105 0.77 2.79 9.09
C MET A 105 1.46 2.08 10.25
N VAL A 106 0.79 1.10 10.85
CA VAL A 106 1.34 0.29 11.95
C VAL A 106 2.52 -0.55 11.47
N GLY A 107 2.37 -1.23 10.34
CA GLY A 107 3.43 -2.06 9.74
C GLY A 107 4.66 -1.22 9.37
N ALA A 108 4.45 -0.05 8.77
CA ALA A 108 5.52 0.88 8.46
C ALA A 108 6.26 1.36 9.71
N GLY A 109 5.51 1.72 10.77
CA GLY A 109 6.10 2.14 12.04
C GLY A 109 6.95 1.04 12.68
N ILE A 110 6.42 -0.18 12.77
CA ILE A 110 7.13 -1.32 13.37
C ILE A 110 8.40 -1.64 12.58
N VAL A 111 8.30 -1.83 11.27
CA VAL A 111 9.44 -2.23 10.45
C VAL A 111 10.44 -1.10 10.31
N GLY A 112 10.00 0.15 10.20
CA GLY A 112 10.87 1.32 10.19
C GLY A 112 11.73 1.38 11.45
N VAL A 113 11.12 1.27 12.64
CA VAL A 113 11.85 1.22 13.92
C VAL A 113 12.83 0.04 13.95
N LEU A 114 12.41 -1.16 13.53
CA LEU A 114 13.28 -2.35 13.51
C LEU A 114 14.49 -2.17 12.59
N LEU A 115 14.28 -1.55 11.44
CA LEU A 115 15.35 -1.26 10.48
C LEU A 115 16.31 -0.17 10.96
N ASP A 116 15.84 0.76 11.79
CA ASP A 116 16.65 1.84 12.34
C ASP A 116 17.39 1.45 13.64
N LEU A 117 17.15 0.26 14.21
CA LEU A 117 17.85 -0.20 15.38
C LEU A 117 19.37 -0.28 15.12
N THR A 118 20.14 0.53 15.82
CA THR A 118 21.60 0.59 15.69
C THR A 118 22.33 -0.61 16.30
N TYR A 119 21.61 -1.45 17.06
CA TYR A 119 22.19 -2.62 17.75
C TYR A 119 22.76 -3.67 16.78
N PHE A 120 22.15 -3.83 15.60
CA PHE A 120 22.60 -4.76 14.59
C PHE A 120 23.21 -4.04 13.38
N ARG A 121 24.16 -4.70 12.72
CA ARG A 121 24.74 -4.20 11.46
C ARG A 121 23.64 -4.02 10.39
N ARG A 122 23.75 -2.98 9.58
CA ARG A 122 22.81 -2.68 8.49
C ARG A 122 22.50 -3.91 7.62
N THR A 123 23.53 -4.66 7.22
CA THR A 123 23.38 -5.86 6.39
C THR A 123 22.54 -6.95 7.06
N VAL A 124 22.67 -7.11 8.39
CA VAL A 124 21.87 -8.10 9.15
C VAL A 124 20.40 -7.68 9.16
N ARG A 125 20.13 -6.42 9.43
CA ARG A 125 18.77 -5.85 9.43
C ARG A 125 18.10 -5.99 8.06
N ALA A 126 18.81 -5.65 6.97
CA ALA A 126 18.33 -5.82 5.61
C ALA A 126 17.97 -7.28 5.30
N LYS A 127 18.86 -8.22 5.62
CA LYS A 127 18.63 -9.66 5.38
C LYS A 127 17.47 -10.20 6.22
N ALA A 128 17.35 -9.77 7.47
CA ALA A 128 16.26 -10.15 8.35
C ALA A 128 14.91 -9.63 7.84
N ALA A 129 14.84 -8.36 7.42
CA ALA A 129 13.65 -7.77 6.85
C ALA A 129 13.24 -8.48 5.55
N TRP A 130 14.19 -8.77 4.67
CA TRP A 130 13.95 -9.50 3.44
C TRP A 130 13.46 -10.95 3.71
N ALA A 131 14.09 -11.65 4.64
CA ALA A 131 13.65 -13.00 5.04
C ALA A 131 12.24 -12.98 5.64
N GLY A 132 11.95 -11.99 6.49
CA GLY A 132 10.62 -11.78 7.05
C GLY A 132 9.58 -11.51 5.98
N LEU A 133 9.88 -10.63 5.02
CA LEU A 133 9.02 -10.34 3.87
C LEU A 133 8.78 -11.61 3.02
N PHE A 134 9.83 -12.38 2.77
CA PHE A 134 9.75 -13.62 2.02
C PHE A 134 8.79 -14.63 2.69
N CYS A 135 8.95 -14.87 4.00
CA CYS A 135 8.03 -15.73 4.75
C CYS A 135 6.60 -15.19 4.74
N LEU A 136 6.43 -13.88 4.96
CA LEU A 136 5.12 -13.24 4.97
C LEU A 136 4.41 -13.36 3.62
N THR A 137 5.16 -13.34 2.51
CA THR A 137 4.62 -13.56 1.17
C THR A 137 3.85 -14.88 1.06
N PHE A 138 4.41 -15.97 1.56
CA PHE A 138 3.73 -17.28 1.52
C PHE A 138 2.50 -17.32 2.44
N VAL A 139 2.58 -16.68 3.61
CA VAL A 139 1.44 -16.61 4.54
C VAL A 139 0.28 -15.83 3.92
N VAL A 140 0.57 -14.67 3.37
CA VAL A 140 -0.43 -13.74 2.81
C VAL A 140 -1.06 -14.33 1.54
N TRP A 141 -0.25 -14.80 0.62
CA TRP A 141 -0.75 -15.38 -0.64
C TRP A 141 -1.37 -16.76 -0.44
N GLY A 142 -0.87 -17.56 0.50
CA GLY A 142 -1.48 -18.83 0.89
C GLY A 142 -2.86 -18.62 1.52
N GLY A 143 -3.01 -17.62 2.40
CA GLY A 143 -4.29 -17.20 2.95
C GLY A 143 -5.25 -16.68 1.89
N GLY A 144 -4.75 -15.84 0.98
CA GLY A 144 -5.52 -15.34 -0.17
C GLY A 144 -6.02 -16.45 -1.08
N TYR A 145 -5.16 -17.39 -1.41
CA TYR A 145 -5.52 -18.55 -2.22
C TYR A 145 -6.61 -19.40 -1.54
N GLN A 146 -6.48 -19.65 -0.24
CA GLN A 146 -7.49 -20.40 0.50
C GLN A 146 -8.84 -19.67 0.56
N PHE A 147 -8.83 -18.35 0.71
CA PHE A 147 -10.04 -17.54 0.68
C PHE A 147 -10.68 -17.55 -0.71
N GLN A 148 -9.89 -17.41 -1.76
CA GLN A 148 -10.38 -17.36 -3.14
C GLN A 148 -10.97 -18.68 -3.64
N LYS A 149 -10.59 -19.82 -3.05
CA LYS A 149 -11.26 -21.10 -3.34
C LYS A 149 -12.76 -21.10 -3.01
N GLY A 150 -13.19 -20.20 -2.15
CA GLY A 150 -14.60 -20.10 -1.73
C GLY A 150 -15.51 -19.38 -2.73
N TYR A 151 -15.00 -18.84 -3.85
CA TYR A 151 -15.81 -18.18 -4.87
C TYR A 151 -15.13 -18.22 -6.24
N THR A 152 -15.93 -18.15 -7.30
CA THR A 152 -15.46 -18.14 -8.69
C THR A 152 -15.73 -16.80 -9.36
N ARG A 153 -14.97 -16.49 -10.40
CA ARG A 153 -15.18 -15.29 -11.21
C ARG A 153 -16.59 -15.26 -11.84
N ALA A 154 -17.12 -16.43 -12.22
CA ALA A 154 -18.44 -16.53 -12.81
C ALA A 154 -19.55 -16.13 -11.81
N GLU A 155 -19.44 -16.54 -10.55
CA GLU A 155 -20.38 -16.15 -9.48
C GLU A 155 -20.32 -14.64 -9.23
N VAL A 156 -19.12 -14.07 -9.19
CA VAL A 156 -18.93 -12.62 -8.99
C VAL A 156 -19.47 -11.83 -10.18
N SER A 157 -19.22 -12.28 -11.43
CA SER A 157 -19.70 -11.56 -12.63
C SER A 157 -21.22 -11.59 -12.76
N GLN A 158 -21.89 -12.66 -12.35
CA GLN A 158 -23.35 -12.72 -12.33
C GLN A 158 -23.94 -11.71 -11.34
N GLY A 159 -23.28 -11.44 -10.22
CA GLY A 159 -23.67 -10.40 -9.28
C GLY A 159 -23.42 -8.97 -9.80
N VAL A 160 -22.40 -8.77 -10.64
CA VAL A 160 -22.07 -7.45 -11.23
C VAL A 160 -23.10 -7.00 -12.24
N ASP A 161 -23.70 -7.94 -12.99
CA ASP A 161 -24.68 -7.63 -14.05
C ASP A 161 -26.10 -7.32 -13.48
N THR A 162 -26.30 -7.41 -12.17
CA THR A 162 -27.55 -6.99 -11.52
C THR A 162 -27.52 -5.48 -11.22
N PRO A 163 -28.64 -4.75 -11.45
CA PRO A 163 -28.72 -3.31 -11.13
C PRO A 163 -28.40 -2.98 -9.68
N ASP A 164 -28.52 -3.95 -8.79
CA ASP A 164 -28.31 -3.83 -7.34
C ASP A 164 -26.90 -4.20 -6.89
N PHE A 165 -25.95 -4.42 -7.81
CA PHE A 165 -24.55 -4.77 -7.48
C PHE A 165 -23.87 -3.78 -6.52
N LEU A 166 -24.29 -2.53 -6.50
CA LEU A 166 -23.85 -1.51 -5.55
C LEU A 166 -24.69 -1.46 -4.27
N GLY A 167 -25.75 -2.26 -4.17
CA GLY A 167 -26.60 -2.39 -3.00
C GLY A 167 -26.09 -3.42 -1.99
N ASP A 168 -26.54 -3.29 -0.76
CA ASP A 168 -26.17 -4.20 0.35
C ASP A 168 -26.88 -5.57 0.30
N ASP A 169 -27.75 -5.82 -0.70
CA ASP A 169 -28.72 -6.91 -0.71
C ASP A 169 -28.33 -8.13 -1.57
N TYR A 170 -27.10 -8.16 -2.14
CA TYR A 170 -26.68 -9.34 -2.91
C TYR A 170 -26.41 -10.53 -1.98
N GLU A 171 -27.19 -11.61 -2.15
CA GLU A 171 -26.97 -12.89 -1.46
C GLU A 171 -25.58 -13.45 -1.80
N GLY A 172 -24.68 -13.51 -0.84
CA GLY A 172 -23.32 -14.05 -0.98
C GLY A 172 -22.20 -13.06 -0.70
N LEU A 173 -22.51 -11.78 -0.48
CA LEU A 173 -21.54 -10.81 0.03
C LEU A 173 -21.33 -10.99 1.54
N LEU A 174 -20.07 -10.98 1.95
CA LEU A 174 -19.70 -10.99 3.36
C LEU A 174 -19.89 -9.59 3.95
N ASP A 175 -20.63 -9.54 5.06
CA ASP A 175 -20.74 -8.34 5.85
C ASP A 175 -19.97 -8.48 7.17
N TRP A 176 -19.58 -7.37 7.77
CA TRP A 176 -18.83 -7.35 9.02
C TRP A 176 -19.63 -7.98 10.19
N THR A 177 -20.95 -8.06 10.07
CA THR A 177 -21.84 -8.74 11.02
C THR A 177 -22.01 -10.24 10.73
N THR A 178 -21.55 -10.72 9.57
CA THR A 178 -21.74 -12.12 9.15
C THR A 178 -20.79 -13.04 9.90
N PRO A 179 -21.26 -14.17 10.43
CA PRO A 179 -20.38 -15.19 10.98
C PRO A 179 -19.34 -15.62 9.93
N GLY A 180 -18.06 -15.60 10.30
CA GLY A 180 -16.96 -15.95 9.38
C GLY A 180 -16.21 -14.76 8.75
N TYR A 181 -16.66 -13.52 8.95
CA TYR A 181 -15.97 -12.33 8.49
C TYR A 181 -14.57 -12.14 9.12
N VAL A 182 -14.39 -12.56 10.37
CA VAL A 182 -13.17 -12.30 11.15
C VAL A 182 -11.89 -12.80 10.45
N GLY A 183 -11.94 -14.00 9.86
CA GLY A 183 -10.80 -14.56 9.12
C GLY A 183 -10.39 -13.69 7.92
N PRO A 184 -11.30 -13.41 6.97
CA PRO A 184 -11.08 -12.50 5.86
C PRO A 184 -10.65 -11.08 6.28
N MET A 185 -11.17 -10.56 7.39
CA MET A 185 -10.77 -9.27 7.96
C MET A 185 -9.27 -9.26 8.32
N PHE A 186 -8.81 -10.27 9.06
CA PHE A 186 -7.39 -10.39 9.40
C PHE A 186 -6.53 -10.57 8.16
N LEU A 187 -6.98 -11.35 7.19
CA LEU A 187 -6.28 -11.49 5.93
C LEU A 187 -6.10 -10.12 5.25
N TYR A 188 -7.14 -9.29 5.25
CA TYR A 188 -7.10 -7.97 4.64
C TYR A 188 -6.19 -6.98 5.41
N ILE A 189 -6.15 -7.08 6.73
CA ILE A 189 -5.17 -6.38 7.57
C ILE A 189 -3.74 -6.80 7.21
N PHE A 190 -3.50 -8.11 7.06
CA PHE A 190 -2.18 -8.61 6.65
C PHE A 190 -1.78 -8.18 5.23
N TYR A 191 -2.73 -8.00 4.32
CA TYR A 191 -2.45 -7.39 3.01
C TYR A 191 -1.90 -5.97 3.16
N GLY A 192 -2.51 -5.14 4.01
CA GLY A 192 -2.02 -3.80 4.29
C GLY A 192 -0.63 -3.79 4.93
N MET A 193 -0.38 -4.65 5.91
CA MET A 193 0.94 -4.78 6.52
C MET A 193 1.99 -5.26 5.52
N TYR A 194 1.66 -6.24 4.68
CA TYR A 194 2.53 -6.77 3.65
C TYR A 194 2.94 -5.70 2.65
N ASP A 195 1.98 -4.89 2.20
CA ASP A 195 2.24 -3.77 1.30
C ASP A 195 3.25 -2.79 1.93
N ALA A 196 3.02 -2.35 3.16
CA ALA A 196 3.94 -1.45 3.85
C ALA A 196 5.35 -2.02 3.97
N ILE A 197 5.48 -3.28 4.37
CA ILE A 197 6.77 -3.94 4.54
C ILE A 197 7.48 -4.08 3.19
N TRP A 198 6.74 -4.42 2.13
CA TRP A 198 7.28 -4.49 0.78
C TRP A 198 7.85 -3.14 0.33
N GLN A 199 7.07 -2.08 0.44
CA GLN A 199 7.50 -0.73 0.07
C GLN A 199 8.73 -0.28 0.87
N ILE A 200 8.76 -0.53 2.17
CA ILE A 200 9.93 -0.20 3.00
C ILE A 200 11.17 -0.97 2.52
N CYS A 201 11.06 -2.26 2.25
CA CYS A 201 12.18 -3.06 1.76
C CYS A 201 12.69 -2.59 0.38
N VAL A 202 11.82 -1.99 -0.43
CA VAL A 202 12.19 -1.39 -1.72
C VAL A 202 12.98 -0.10 -1.54
N TYR A 203 12.59 0.75 -0.57
CA TYR A 203 13.13 2.10 -0.41
C TYR A 203 14.28 2.22 0.60
N TRP A 204 14.48 1.23 1.48
CA TRP A 204 15.50 1.27 2.54
C TRP A 204 16.88 0.80 2.07
#